data_b8189b62acffe244b37b5c326b34a558
#
_entry.id   b8189b62acffe244b37b5c326b34a558
#
_cell.length_a   1.000
_cell.length_b   1.000
_cell.length_c   1.000
_cell.angle_alpha   90.00
_cell.angle_beta   90.00
_cell.angle_gamma   90.00
#
_symmetry.space_group_name_H-M   'P 1'
#
loop_
_entity.id
_entity.type
_entity.pdbx_description
1 polymer ?
#
loop_
_entity_poly.entity_id
_entity_poly.type
_entity_poly.pdbx_seq_one_letter_code
_entity_poly.pdbx_strand_id
1 'polypeptide(L)'
;PFMGVILNIDNDHLEYYGTMGRLKMAFQKFALLSRTVVFNMDDRNTVDVVNSIDRPVFSFGINEEARFRAVNIQEYRPGFYEFDVLELGEQFAHIKLGVPGYHNIYNALAMCCCARPLGLQPADAERAAAEFHGTGRRFEIKGECNGAPVVDDYAHHPTELAATMATAKKMGYKRIIAVHQPFTYSRTKALMDDFAAAVSYTHLRAHETSQDLV
;
A
#
# COMPACT_ATOMS: atom_id res chain seq x y z
N PRO A 1 -17.35 -10.47 -8.57
CA PRO A 1 -15.98 -10.77 -9.04
C PRO A 1 -15.60 -12.23 -8.78
N PHE A 2 -14.68 -12.78 -9.58
CA PHE A 2 -14.08 -14.08 -9.29
C PHE A 2 -13.26 -14.00 -7.99
N MET A 3 -12.49 -12.92 -7.84
CA MET A 3 -11.65 -12.67 -6.67
C MET A 3 -11.78 -11.21 -6.24
N GLY A 4 -12.01 -10.98 -4.95
CA GLY A 4 -11.96 -9.67 -4.31
C GLY A 4 -10.67 -9.54 -3.50
N VAL A 5 -9.90 -8.48 -3.73
CA VAL A 5 -8.65 -8.23 -2.99
C VAL A 5 -8.83 -7.01 -2.11
N ILE A 6 -8.57 -7.13 -0.82
CA ILE A 6 -8.65 -6.04 0.16
C ILE A 6 -7.27 -5.89 0.81
N LEU A 7 -6.55 -4.82 0.43
CA LEU A 7 -5.19 -4.58 0.89
C LEU A 7 -5.16 -3.98 2.30
N ASN A 8 -6.03 -3.02 2.54
CA ASN A 8 -6.25 -2.36 3.83
C ASN A 8 -7.58 -1.62 3.84
N ILE A 9 -8.05 -1.23 5.01
CA ILE A 9 -9.23 -0.37 5.20
C ILE A 9 -8.83 0.71 6.20
N ASP A 10 -8.62 1.93 5.70
CA ASP A 10 -8.24 3.08 6.51
C ASP A 10 -9.38 4.12 6.57
N ASN A 11 -9.21 5.11 7.42
CA ASN A 11 -10.15 6.20 7.67
C ASN A 11 -10.17 7.20 6.51
N ASP A 12 -10.64 6.76 5.35
CA ASP A 12 -10.77 7.56 4.13
C ASP A 12 -12.21 7.56 3.61
N HIS A 13 -12.57 8.58 2.86
CA HIS A 13 -13.91 8.77 2.28
C HIS A 13 -15.06 8.80 3.30
N LEU A 14 -14.80 9.18 4.55
CA LEU A 14 -15.84 9.28 5.58
C LEU A 14 -16.86 10.39 5.30
N GLU A 15 -16.53 11.38 4.46
CA GLU A 15 -17.48 12.36 3.94
C GLU A 15 -18.64 11.68 3.17
N TYR A 16 -18.37 10.52 2.54
CA TYR A 16 -19.37 9.72 1.83
C TYR A 16 -20.01 8.66 2.74
N TYR A 17 -19.18 7.88 3.44
CA TYR A 17 -19.67 6.77 4.26
C TYR A 17 -20.18 7.19 5.64
N GLY A 18 -19.76 8.35 6.14
CA GLY A 18 -20.15 8.92 7.42
C GLY A 18 -19.43 8.30 8.63
N THR A 19 -19.21 6.97 8.64
CA THR A 19 -18.54 6.27 9.75
C THR A 19 -17.70 5.10 9.25
N MET A 20 -16.67 4.73 10.02
CA MET A 20 -15.86 3.53 9.78
C MET A 20 -16.73 2.26 9.71
N GLY A 21 -17.78 2.15 10.53
CA GLY A 21 -18.70 1.02 10.48
C GLY A 21 -19.41 0.88 9.13
N ARG A 22 -19.87 2.00 8.54
CA ARG A 22 -20.49 1.99 7.20
C ARG A 22 -19.47 1.70 6.10
N LEU A 23 -18.25 2.19 6.24
CA LEU A 23 -17.16 1.86 5.33
C LEU A 23 -16.88 0.35 5.36
N LYS A 24 -16.71 -0.26 6.54
CA LYS A 24 -16.55 -1.71 6.69
C LYS A 24 -17.72 -2.51 6.09
N MET A 25 -18.96 -2.03 6.26
CA MET A 25 -20.13 -2.66 5.60
C MET A 25 -20.06 -2.60 4.07
N ALA A 26 -19.48 -1.56 3.48
CA ALA A 26 -19.28 -1.48 2.03
C ALA A 26 -18.25 -2.50 1.56
N PHE A 27 -17.12 -2.64 2.28
CA PHE A 27 -16.14 -3.69 2.02
C PHE A 27 -16.70 -5.10 2.24
N GLN A 28 -17.54 -5.30 3.26
CA GLN A 28 -18.23 -6.56 3.47
C GLN A 28 -19.14 -6.94 2.28
N LYS A 29 -19.91 -5.97 1.77
CA LYS A 29 -20.72 -6.19 0.54
C LYS A 29 -19.85 -6.56 -0.65
N PHE A 30 -18.73 -5.87 -0.85
CA PHE A 30 -17.77 -6.19 -1.91
C PHE A 30 -17.21 -7.62 -1.75
N ALA A 31 -16.82 -7.99 -0.54
CA ALA A 31 -16.32 -9.33 -0.23
C ALA A 31 -17.37 -10.41 -0.51
N LEU A 32 -18.63 -10.20 -0.10
CA LEU A 32 -19.75 -11.12 -0.35
C LEU A 32 -20.09 -11.30 -1.84
N LEU A 33 -19.83 -10.29 -2.68
CA LEU A 33 -19.99 -10.38 -4.13
C LEU A 33 -18.88 -11.18 -4.81
N SER A 34 -17.78 -11.43 -4.11
CA SER A 34 -16.63 -12.16 -4.63
C SER A 34 -16.76 -13.66 -4.35
N ARG A 35 -16.29 -14.51 -5.28
CA ARG A 35 -16.25 -15.97 -5.05
C ARG A 35 -15.18 -16.36 -4.04
N THR A 36 -14.07 -15.61 -4.03
CA THR A 36 -12.92 -15.78 -3.12
C THR A 36 -12.46 -14.40 -2.68
N VAL A 37 -12.01 -14.28 -1.44
CA VAL A 37 -11.47 -13.01 -0.92
C VAL A 37 -10.02 -13.19 -0.52
N VAL A 38 -9.18 -12.27 -1.00
CA VAL A 38 -7.77 -12.12 -0.61
C VAL A 38 -7.68 -10.90 0.32
N PHE A 39 -7.10 -11.05 1.49
CA PHE A 39 -7.07 -9.99 2.49
C PHE A 39 -5.77 -9.93 3.30
N ASN A 40 -5.46 -8.74 3.77
CA ASN A 40 -4.31 -8.48 4.63
C ASN A 40 -4.63 -8.88 6.08
N MET A 41 -3.92 -9.89 6.61
CA MET A 41 -4.08 -10.38 7.98
C MET A 41 -3.52 -9.41 9.03
N ASP A 42 -2.59 -8.53 8.63
CA ASP A 42 -1.98 -7.54 9.52
C ASP A 42 -2.84 -6.26 9.63
N ASP A 43 -3.86 -6.10 8.80
CA ASP A 43 -4.82 -5.00 8.91
C ASP A 43 -6.07 -5.43 9.68
N ARG A 44 -6.23 -4.88 10.88
CA ARG A 44 -7.35 -5.22 11.77
C ARG A 44 -8.72 -4.98 11.14
N ASN A 45 -8.86 -3.94 10.32
CA ASN A 45 -10.13 -3.61 9.71
C ASN A 45 -10.51 -4.60 8.61
N THR A 46 -9.54 -5.11 7.85
CA THR A 46 -9.80 -6.18 6.87
C THR A 46 -10.17 -7.49 7.57
N VAL A 47 -9.50 -7.84 8.67
CA VAL A 47 -9.80 -9.01 9.49
C VAL A 47 -11.22 -8.93 10.04
N ASP A 48 -11.64 -7.78 10.58
CA ASP A 48 -13.01 -7.57 11.09
C ASP A 48 -14.07 -7.79 9.99
N VAL A 49 -13.79 -7.34 8.77
CA VAL A 49 -14.69 -7.52 7.60
C VAL A 49 -14.78 -8.98 7.23
N VAL A 50 -13.62 -9.66 7.12
CA VAL A 50 -13.55 -11.05 6.63
C VAL A 50 -14.12 -12.04 7.63
N ASN A 51 -13.95 -11.83 8.93
CA ASN A 51 -14.53 -12.67 9.98
C ASN A 51 -16.06 -12.67 9.99
N SER A 52 -16.69 -11.72 9.33
CA SER A 52 -18.15 -11.56 9.25
C SER A 52 -18.78 -12.12 7.97
N ILE A 53 -18.00 -12.78 7.10
CA ILE A 53 -18.47 -13.32 5.83
C ILE A 53 -18.23 -14.83 5.73
N ASP A 54 -19.12 -15.51 5.01
CA ASP A 54 -18.97 -16.93 4.66
C ASP A 54 -18.52 -17.04 3.19
N ARG A 55 -17.22 -16.97 2.98
CA ARG A 55 -16.56 -17.09 1.66
C ARG A 55 -15.18 -17.74 1.82
N PRO A 56 -14.68 -18.46 0.78
CA PRO A 56 -13.30 -18.89 0.75
C PRO A 56 -12.36 -17.69 0.84
N VAL A 57 -11.38 -17.76 1.74
CA VAL A 57 -10.44 -16.66 2.00
C VAL A 57 -8.99 -17.09 1.86
N PHE A 58 -8.15 -16.18 1.42
CA PHE A 58 -6.70 -16.30 1.40
C PHE A 58 -6.12 -15.09 2.11
N SER A 59 -5.45 -15.32 3.22
CA SER A 59 -4.77 -14.26 3.96
C SER A 59 -3.33 -14.09 3.53
N PHE A 60 -2.87 -12.85 3.54
CA PHE A 60 -1.47 -12.52 3.40
C PHE A 60 -1.03 -11.55 4.50
N GLY A 61 0.26 -11.56 4.83
CA GLY A 61 0.82 -10.68 5.84
C GLY A 61 2.28 -11.00 6.14
N ILE A 62 2.83 -10.29 7.09
CA ILE A 62 4.16 -10.57 7.67
C ILE A 62 3.97 -11.35 8.97
N ASN A 63 2.79 -11.24 9.57
CA ASN A 63 2.39 -11.95 10.77
C ASN A 63 2.35 -13.47 10.54
N GLU A 64 2.64 -14.24 11.59
CA GLU A 64 2.74 -15.72 11.55
C GLU A 64 1.43 -16.43 11.21
N GLU A 65 0.29 -15.80 11.47
CA GLU A 65 -1.03 -16.38 11.21
C GLU A 65 -1.46 -16.30 9.73
N ALA A 66 -0.77 -15.53 8.90
CA ALA A 66 -1.12 -15.38 7.50
C ALA A 66 -0.80 -16.64 6.69
N ARG A 67 -1.72 -17.06 5.78
CA ARG A 67 -1.49 -18.17 4.86
C ARG A 67 -0.29 -17.92 3.93
N PHE A 68 -0.19 -16.71 3.35
CA PHE A 68 0.96 -16.27 2.59
C PHE A 68 1.73 -15.26 3.42
N ARG A 69 2.95 -15.62 3.82
CA ARG A 69 3.75 -14.84 4.74
C ARG A 69 5.10 -14.46 4.14
N ALA A 70 5.46 -13.17 4.28
CA ALA A 70 6.82 -12.74 3.97
C ALA A 70 7.75 -13.02 5.15
N VAL A 71 8.88 -13.65 4.86
CA VAL A 71 9.96 -13.91 5.82
C VAL A 71 11.30 -13.50 5.19
N ASN A 72 12.37 -13.43 5.99
CA ASN A 72 13.71 -13.08 5.52
C ASN A 72 13.74 -11.76 4.70
N ILE A 73 12.92 -10.78 5.14
CA ILE A 73 12.84 -9.49 4.45
C ILE A 73 14.17 -8.75 4.56
N GLN A 74 14.76 -8.41 3.42
CA GLN A 74 16.02 -7.70 3.32
C GLN A 74 15.90 -6.52 2.37
N GLU A 75 16.61 -5.44 2.70
CA GLU A 75 16.78 -4.30 1.81
C GLU A 75 18.03 -4.54 0.94
N TYR A 76 17.86 -4.93 -0.34
CA TYR A 76 18.98 -5.25 -1.21
C TYR A 76 19.60 -4.01 -1.90
N ARG A 77 18.86 -2.91 -1.95
CA ARG A 77 19.32 -1.56 -2.28
C ARG A 77 18.42 -0.53 -1.58
N PRO A 78 18.86 0.71 -1.37
CA PRO A 78 18.10 1.72 -0.64
C PRO A 78 16.65 1.83 -1.08
N GLY A 79 15.71 1.53 -0.19
CA GLY A 79 14.26 1.56 -0.41
C GLY A 79 13.68 0.35 -1.15
N PHE A 80 14.48 -0.62 -1.61
CA PHE A 80 14.01 -1.79 -2.35
C PHE A 80 14.23 -3.09 -1.57
N TYR A 81 13.26 -3.98 -1.60
CA TYR A 81 13.22 -5.16 -0.76
C TYR A 81 13.21 -6.46 -1.56
N GLU A 82 13.83 -7.49 -0.99
CA GLU A 82 13.66 -8.88 -1.38
C GLU A 82 13.28 -9.71 -0.16
N PHE A 83 12.54 -10.79 -0.36
CA PHE A 83 12.04 -11.64 0.71
C PHE A 83 11.55 -12.98 0.19
N ASP A 84 11.48 -13.95 1.11
CA ASP A 84 10.86 -15.24 0.83
C ASP A 84 9.36 -15.18 1.15
N VAL A 85 8.55 -15.84 0.34
CA VAL A 85 7.13 -16.04 0.56
C VAL A 85 6.89 -17.49 0.95
N LEU A 86 6.28 -17.70 2.11
CA LEU A 86 5.81 -19.01 2.55
C LEU A 86 4.29 -19.11 2.33
N GLU A 87 3.81 -20.24 1.76
CA GLU A 87 2.41 -20.63 1.79
C GLU A 87 2.25 -21.75 2.83
N LEU A 88 1.47 -21.51 3.89
CA LEU A 88 1.23 -22.46 4.99
C LEU A 88 2.54 -23.02 5.60
N GLY A 89 3.59 -22.21 5.65
CA GLY A 89 4.89 -22.57 6.19
C GLY A 89 5.88 -23.16 5.19
N GLU A 90 5.43 -23.53 3.99
CA GLU A 90 6.28 -24.08 2.92
C GLU A 90 6.74 -22.98 1.96
N GLN A 91 7.98 -23.10 1.46
CA GLN A 91 8.54 -22.15 0.50
C GLN A 91 7.66 -22.10 -0.76
N PHE A 92 7.14 -20.91 -1.08
CA PHE A 92 6.35 -20.66 -2.30
C PHE A 92 7.17 -19.94 -3.37
N ALA A 93 7.79 -18.80 -3.03
CA ALA A 93 8.52 -17.97 -4.00
C ALA A 93 9.62 -17.16 -3.30
N HIS A 94 10.61 -16.67 -4.08
CA HIS A 94 11.54 -15.62 -3.65
C HIS A 94 11.27 -14.35 -4.43
N ILE A 95 10.77 -13.34 -3.76
CA ILE A 95 10.36 -12.08 -4.40
C ILE A 95 11.45 -11.03 -4.26
N LYS A 96 11.84 -10.47 -5.42
CA LYS A 96 12.70 -9.29 -5.50
C LYS A 96 11.93 -8.16 -6.15
N LEU A 97 11.64 -7.10 -5.39
CA LEU A 97 10.78 -6.01 -5.87
C LEU A 97 11.51 -5.10 -6.84
N GLY A 98 10.90 -4.85 -8.00
CA GLY A 98 11.33 -3.82 -8.97
C GLY A 98 10.91 -2.40 -8.60
N VAL A 99 10.09 -2.24 -7.53
CA VAL A 99 9.58 -0.94 -7.05
C VAL A 99 10.01 -0.68 -5.61
N PRO A 100 10.24 0.59 -5.22
CA PRO A 100 10.64 0.94 -3.87
C PRO A 100 9.46 0.98 -2.91
N GLY A 101 9.75 0.87 -1.62
CA GLY A 101 8.79 1.06 -0.53
C GLY A 101 8.37 -0.23 0.16
N TYR A 102 8.38 -0.20 1.50
CA TYR A 102 8.04 -1.35 2.34
C TYR A 102 6.61 -1.85 2.13
N HIS A 103 5.66 -0.95 1.85
CA HIS A 103 4.27 -1.28 1.56
C HIS A 103 4.12 -2.18 0.31
N ASN A 104 5.09 -2.18 -0.61
CA ASN A 104 5.07 -3.06 -1.79
C ASN A 104 5.34 -4.52 -1.45
N ILE A 105 5.84 -4.85 -0.25
CA ILE A 105 5.89 -6.22 0.26
C ILE A 105 4.47 -6.78 0.37
N TYR A 106 3.54 -6.02 0.97
CA TYR A 106 2.13 -6.41 1.09
C TYR A 106 1.46 -6.53 -0.28
N ASN A 107 1.75 -5.62 -1.21
CA ASN A 107 1.22 -5.68 -2.58
C ASN A 107 1.69 -6.94 -3.31
N ALA A 108 2.96 -7.32 -3.16
CA ALA A 108 3.50 -8.53 -3.76
C ALA A 108 2.97 -9.82 -3.08
N LEU A 109 2.76 -9.80 -1.76
CA LEU A 109 2.09 -10.90 -1.07
C LEU A 109 0.65 -11.10 -1.57
N ALA A 110 -0.10 -10.02 -1.76
CA ALA A 110 -1.44 -10.08 -2.34
C ALA A 110 -1.40 -10.66 -3.77
N MET A 111 -0.40 -10.29 -4.58
CA MET A 111 -0.19 -10.87 -5.91
C MET A 111 0.07 -12.38 -5.82
N CYS A 112 0.95 -12.84 -4.92
CA CYS A 112 1.21 -14.26 -4.70
C CYS A 112 -0.07 -15.02 -4.27
N CYS A 113 -0.85 -14.44 -3.37
CA CYS A 113 -2.16 -14.97 -2.99
C CYS A 113 -3.10 -15.14 -4.19
N CYS A 114 -3.10 -14.17 -5.11
CA CYS A 114 -3.93 -14.22 -6.32
C CYS A 114 -3.41 -15.25 -7.34
N ALA A 115 -2.11 -15.41 -7.45
CA ALA A 115 -1.47 -16.34 -8.39
C ALA A 115 -1.91 -17.80 -8.14
N ARG A 116 -2.03 -18.20 -6.88
CA ARG A 116 -2.32 -19.58 -6.49
C ARG A 116 -3.66 -20.11 -7.03
N PRO A 117 -4.82 -19.46 -6.77
CA PRO A 117 -6.10 -19.92 -7.29
C PRO A 117 -6.25 -19.72 -8.81
N LEU A 118 -5.39 -18.91 -9.44
CA LEU A 118 -5.33 -18.76 -10.89
C LEU A 118 -4.45 -19.80 -11.56
N GLY A 119 -3.79 -20.69 -10.81
CA GLY A 119 -2.93 -21.74 -11.33
C GLY A 119 -1.58 -21.25 -11.87
N LEU A 120 -1.19 -20.01 -11.55
CA LEU A 120 0.11 -19.48 -11.93
C LEU A 120 1.21 -20.09 -11.09
N GLN A 121 2.40 -20.25 -11.69
CA GLN A 121 3.54 -20.82 -10.99
C GLN A 121 4.26 -19.76 -10.15
N PRO A 122 4.96 -20.16 -9.08
CA PRO A 122 5.77 -19.24 -8.27
C PRO A 122 6.73 -18.39 -9.11
N ALA A 123 7.40 -19.00 -10.10
CA ALA A 123 8.31 -18.30 -11.01
C ALA A 123 7.62 -17.17 -11.83
N ASP A 124 6.31 -17.25 -12.08
CA ASP A 124 5.58 -16.19 -12.74
C ASP A 124 5.43 -14.98 -11.80
N ALA A 125 5.19 -15.21 -10.49
CA ALA A 125 5.13 -14.18 -9.49
C ALA A 125 6.51 -13.52 -9.26
N GLU A 126 7.58 -14.30 -9.20
CA GLU A 126 8.97 -13.81 -9.08
C GLU A 126 9.32 -12.88 -10.24
N ARG A 127 9.08 -13.34 -11.48
CA ARG A 127 9.33 -12.55 -12.68
C ARG A 127 8.50 -11.28 -12.71
N ALA A 128 7.20 -11.38 -12.44
CA ALA A 128 6.29 -10.23 -12.44
C ALA A 128 6.71 -9.16 -11.42
N ALA A 129 7.12 -9.56 -10.21
CA ALA A 129 7.61 -8.64 -9.18
C ALA A 129 8.90 -7.93 -9.58
N ALA A 130 9.83 -8.63 -10.24
CA ALA A 130 11.11 -8.09 -10.66
C ALA A 130 10.97 -7.12 -11.87
N GLU A 131 10.08 -7.46 -12.81
CA GLU A 131 9.83 -6.69 -14.04
C GLU A 131 8.84 -5.53 -13.85
N PHE A 132 8.10 -5.50 -12.73
CA PHE A 132 7.17 -4.42 -12.44
C PHE A 132 7.93 -3.18 -11.94
N HIS A 133 7.85 -2.10 -12.69
CA HIS A 133 8.55 -0.83 -12.39
C HIS A 133 7.63 0.26 -11.85
N GLY A 134 6.42 -0.10 -11.42
CA GLY A 134 5.44 0.82 -10.82
C GLY A 134 4.35 1.25 -11.79
N THR A 135 3.44 2.04 -11.25
CA THR A 135 2.36 2.70 -12.00
C THR A 135 2.59 4.20 -11.99
N GLY A 136 2.02 4.90 -12.96
CA GLY A 136 2.07 6.35 -12.99
C GLY A 136 1.60 6.98 -11.68
N ARG A 137 2.29 8.00 -11.21
CA ARG A 137 2.01 8.72 -9.97
C ARG A 137 2.04 7.85 -8.69
N ARG A 138 2.88 6.81 -8.66
CA ARG A 138 3.17 6.01 -7.46
C ARG A 138 4.68 5.91 -7.30
N PHE A 139 5.27 6.85 -6.56
CA PHE A 139 6.71 7.07 -6.43
C PHE A 139 7.39 7.11 -7.81
N GLU A 140 6.76 7.75 -8.77
CA GLU A 140 7.20 7.81 -10.17
C GLU A 140 8.33 8.82 -10.34
N ILE A 141 9.49 8.37 -10.79
CA ILE A 141 10.61 9.25 -11.11
C ILE A 141 10.31 9.91 -12.45
N LYS A 142 10.04 11.22 -12.43
CA LYS A 142 9.73 12.03 -13.62
C LYS A 142 10.98 12.55 -14.34
N GLY A 143 12.11 12.54 -13.69
CA GLY A 143 13.38 13.04 -14.19
C GLY A 143 14.25 13.60 -13.09
N GLU A 144 15.18 14.48 -13.48
CA GLU A 144 16.18 15.07 -12.59
C GLU A 144 16.27 16.59 -12.83
N CYS A 145 16.39 17.35 -11.75
CA CYS A 145 16.61 18.79 -11.77
C CYS A 145 17.85 19.13 -10.94
N ASN A 146 18.92 19.61 -11.60
CA ASN A 146 20.20 19.97 -10.95
C ASN A 146 20.76 18.86 -10.05
N GLY A 147 20.70 17.60 -10.48
CA GLY A 147 21.20 16.44 -9.74
C GLY A 147 20.23 15.92 -8.67
N ALA A 148 19.03 16.49 -8.55
CA ALA A 148 17.98 16.03 -7.64
C ALA A 148 16.89 15.30 -8.42
N PRO A 149 16.55 14.03 -8.09
CA PRO A 149 15.44 13.35 -8.72
C PRO A 149 14.11 14.04 -8.37
N VAL A 150 13.24 14.15 -9.38
CA VAL A 150 11.88 14.66 -9.25
C VAL A 150 10.94 13.46 -9.24
N VAL A 151 10.18 13.31 -8.15
CA VAL A 151 9.27 12.18 -7.95
C VAL A 151 7.84 12.70 -7.88
N ASP A 152 6.93 12.07 -8.64
CA ASP A 152 5.48 12.31 -8.55
C ASP A 152 4.81 11.14 -7.80
N ASP A 153 3.98 11.49 -6.81
CA ASP A 153 3.21 10.53 -6.04
C ASP A 153 1.79 11.05 -5.82
N TYR A 154 0.81 10.18 -5.96
CA TYR A 154 -0.61 10.51 -5.77
C TYR A 154 -1.06 10.43 -4.31
N ALA A 155 -0.15 10.29 -3.37
CA ALA A 155 -0.44 10.26 -1.94
C ALA A 155 -1.25 11.50 -1.53
N HIS A 156 -2.45 11.28 -1.01
CA HIS A 156 -3.37 12.32 -0.60
C HIS A 156 -4.03 12.02 0.76
N HIS A 157 -3.66 10.91 1.39
CA HIS A 157 -3.99 10.53 2.76
C HIS A 157 -2.71 10.55 3.62
N PRO A 158 -2.75 10.91 4.92
CA PRO A 158 -1.55 10.95 5.76
C PRO A 158 -0.77 9.64 5.78
N THR A 159 -1.45 8.50 5.83
CA THR A 159 -0.83 7.16 5.80
C THR A 159 -0.05 6.92 4.50
N GLU A 160 -0.61 7.31 3.36
CA GLU A 160 0.06 7.21 2.05
C GLU A 160 1.28 8.14 2.01
N LEU A 161 1.12 9.40 2.45
CA LEU A 161 2.21 10.37 2.48
C LEU A 161 3.35 9.90 3.40
N ALA A 162 3.04 9.34 4.57
CA ALA A 162 4.03 8.77 5.47
C ALA A 162 4.82 7.63 4.81
N ALA A 163 4.14 6.74 4.06
CA ALA A 163 4.78 5.63 3.34
C ALA A 163 5.72 6.16 2.24
N THR A 164 5.29 7.17 1.47
CA THR A 164 6.09 7.82 0.43
C THR A 164 7.33 8.51 1.03
N MET A 165 7.14 9.25 2.13
CA MET A 165 8.25 9.92 2.82
C MET A 165 9.23 8.93 3.44
N ALA A 166 8.74 7.85 4.03
CA ALA A 166 9.60 6.78 4.57
C ALA A 166 10.44 6.12 3.46
N THR A 167 9.84 5.90 2.29
CA THR A 167 10.55 5.38 1.10
C THR A 167 11.64 6.36 0.65
N ALA A 168 11.32 7.64 0.49
CA ALA A 168 12.29 8.67 0.10
C ALA A 168 13.45 8.79 1.09
N LYS A 169 13.16 8.69 2.39
CA LYS A 169 14.19 8.71 3.46
C LYS A 169 15.14 7.51 3.36
N LYS A 170 14.61 6.33 3.09
CA LYS A 170 15.41 5.10 2.88
C LYS A 170 16.35 5.19 1.68
N MET A 171 16.01 5.96 0.67
CA MET A 171 16.88 6.18 -0.50
C MET A 171 18.15 6.99 -0.20
N GLY A 172 18.32 7.48 1.02
CA GLY A 172 19.56 8.11 1.48
C GLY A 172 19.81 9.52 0.94
N TYR A 173 18.78 10.22 0.47
CA TYR A 173 18.90 11.61 0.05
C TYR A 173 19.27 12.52 1.23
N LYS A 174 20.23 13.42 1.03
CA LYS A 174 20.67 14.39 2.05
C LYS A 174 19.58 15.39 2.43
N ARG A 175 18.68 15.68 1.50
CA ARG A 175 17.57 16.61 1.66
C ARG A 175 16.37 16.14 0.86
N ILE A 176 15.20 16.14 1.48
CA ILE A 176 13.92 15.84 0.83
C ILE A 176 13.09 17.12 0.87
N ILE A 177 12.59 17.56 -0.28
CA ILE A 177 11.65 18.67 -0.41
C ILE A 177 10.33 18.05 -0.82
N ALA A 178 9.35 18.06 0.07
CA ALA A 178 8.00 17.62 -0.22
C ALA A 178 7.14 18.83 -0.62
N VAL A 179 6.51 18.74 -1.79
CA VAL A 179 5.49 19.70 -2.24
C VAL A 179 4.16 18.96 -2.20
N HIS A 180 3.27 19.37 -1.33
CA HIS A 180 1.97 18.75 -1.14
C HIS A 180 0.86 19.76 -1.42
N GLN A 181 -0.08 19.37 -2.29
CA GLN A 181 -1.32 20.12 -2.51
C GLN A 181 -2.43 19.35 -1.82
N PRO A 182 -2.96 19.86 -0.69
CA PRO A 182 -4.10 19.24 0.00
C PRO A 182 -5.30 19.13 -0.96
N PHE A 183 -5.97 17.98 -0.91
CA PHE A 183 -7.21 17.78 -1.67
C PHE A 183 -8.35 17.43 -0.74
N THR A 184 -9.48 18.14 -0.87
CA THR A 184 -10.66 18.22 -0.01
C THR A 184 -10.39 18.88 1.35
N TYR A 185 -11.06 19.99 1.59
CA TYR A 185 -10.98 20.76 2.83
C TYR A 185 -11.38 19.93 4.07
N SER A 186 -12.41 19.11 3.96
CA SER A 186 -12.92 18.28 5.05
C SER A 186 -11.87 17.26 5.54
N ARG A 187 -11.19 16.57 4.63
CA ARG A 187 -10.10 15.62 4.97
C ARG A 187 -8.92 16.34 5.60
N THR A 188 -8.46 17.43 4.97
CA THR A 188 -7.33 18.21 5.47
C THR A 188 -7.59 18.70 6.88
N LYS A 189 -8.78 19.25 7.15
CA LYS A 189 -9.17 19.71 8.48
C LYS A 189 -9.26 18.56 9.50
N ALA A 190 -9.83 17.44 9.11
CA ALA A 190 -10.01 16.29 10.01
C ALA A 190 -8.70 15.58 10.37
N LEU A 191 -7.71 15.59 9.47
CA LEU A 191 -6.45 14.84 9.60
C LEU A 191 -5.22 15.76 9.63
N MET A 192 -5.36 17.03 10.03
CA MET A 192 -4.29 18.02 10.00
C MET A 192 -3.06 17.58 10.80
N ASP A 193 -3.27 17.07 12.01
CA ASP A 193 -2.18 16.63 12.88
C ASP A 193 -1.45 15.41 12.31
N ASP A 194 -2.19 14.50 11.65
CA ASP A 194 -1.62 13.32 11.00
C ASP A 194 -0.79 13.72 9.77
N PHE A 195 -1.27 14.72 8.98
CA PHE A 195 -0.48 15.29 7.88
C PHE A 195 0.80 15.94 8.40
N ALA A 196 0.72 16.74 9.46
CA ALA A 196 1.89 17.36 10.07
C ALA A 196 2.89 16.31 10.58
N ALA A 197 2.41 15.25 11.21
CA ALA A 197 3.24 14.14 11.66
C ALA A 197 3.93 13.42 10.50
N ALA A 198 3.19 13.13 9.40
CA ALA A 198 3.72 12.44 8.23
C ALA A 198 4.90 13.15 7.56
N VAL A 199 5.00 14.48 7.72
CA VAL A 199 6.05 15.31 7.07
C VAL A 199 6.99 15.98 8.05
N SER A 200 6.89 15.72 9.34
CA SER A 200 7.61 16.42 10.42
C SER A 200 9.14 16.43 10.28
N TYR A 201 9.71 15.49 9.52
CA TYR A 201 11.16 15.36 9.27
C TYR A 201 11.58 15.80 7.86
N THR A 202 10.70 16.47 7.13
CA THR A 202 11.00 16.99 5.78
C THR A 202 10.96 18.52 5.76
N HIS A 203 11.52 19.12 4.70
CA HIS A 203 11.32 20.52 4.41
C HIS A 203 10.04 20.67 3.59
N LEU A 204 8.88 20.64 4.28
CA LEU A 204 7.58 20.78 3.63
C LEU A 204 7.39 22.21 3.11
N ARG A 205 6.91 22.33 1.87
CA ARG A 205 6.24 23.52 1.36
C ARG A 205 4.86 23.10 0.86
N ALA A 206 3.80 23.54 1.54
CA ALA A 206 2.46 23.48 1.03
C ALA A 206 2.20 24.70 0.15
N HIS A 207 1.64 24.51 -1.05
CA HIS A 207 1.11 25.58 -1.87
C HIS A 207 -0.42 25.52 -1.79
N GLU A 208 -1.02 26.49 -1.12
CA GLU A 208 -2.45 26.77 -1.27
C GLU A 208 -2.62 27.74 -2.44
N THR A 209 -3.37 27.36 -3.46
CA THR A 209 -3.90 28.32 -4.42
C THR A 209 -5.23 28.82 -3.88
N SER A 210 -5.40 30.14 -3.82
CA SER A 210 -6.61 30.80 -3.32
C SER A 210 -7.91 30.50 -4.09
N GLN A 211 -7.87 29.62 -5.09
CA GLN A 211 -9.01 29.18 -5.89
C GLN A 211 -9.69 27.91 -5.33
N ASP A 212 -9.07 27.21 -4.39
CA ASP A 212 -9.58 25.95 -3.84
C ASP A 212 -10.32 26.15 -2.50
N LEU A 213 -10.59 27.40 -2.10
CA LEU A 213 -11.23 27.78 -0.85
C LEU A 213 -12.70 28.22 -1.01
N VAL A 214 -13.39 27.86 -2.09
CA VAL A 214 -14.80 28.18 -2.30
C VAL A 214 -15.67 26.93 -2.24
#